data_e35f1d4506bcf8f10e58693fe990f453
#
_entry.id   e35f1d4506bcf8f10e58693fe990f453
#
_cell.length_a   1.000
_cell.length_b   1.000
_cell.length_c   1.000
_cell.angle_alpha   90.00
_cell.angle_beta   90.00
_cell.angle_gamma   90.00
#
_symmetry.space_group_name_H-M   'P 1'
#
loop_
_entity.id
_entity.type
_entity.pdbx_description
1 polymer ?
#
loop_
_entity_poly.entity_id
_entity_poly.type
_entity_poly.pdbx_seq_one_letter_code
_entity_poly.pdbx_strand_id
1 'polypeptide(L)'
;MTMQHTAVGLILCTGAVLIVVVLNFLTQRFAGNRASAQNAAGSTPHKTSNGRTGRRSGGARSRRRRTALALARTGLALAERAAPGLGARAAVRMLMTLPRAVPGRWAAAVPDGDRQRVNLPGPAPSSIVTEAWGEGPAVYLLHGWGGDRTSWRRFVGPLTRAGFRAVTLDAPGHGDSGPGAYGPGRTSLPEMITALRAAAVHHGPAHAVVAHSMGGLAAAVACLDGLPAARLVLIAPMPDVPSAIQVFAEAAGAGERIQARIPRALERLVRVPLSHFDAVQRSAEEETLPAALVIHDGGDRRVPFGLGARLAAAWPSARLHVTHGLGHHRILHDERVIAASVDFLMAGAGC
;
A
#
# COMPACT_ATOMS: atom_id res chain seq x y z
N MET A 1 -11.75 18.46 49.91
CA MET A 1 -10.96 18.42 48.66
C MET A 1 -10.93 17.02 47.99
N THR A 2 -11.88 16.15 48.22
CA THR A 2 -11.81 14.72 47.76
C THR A 2 -12.88 14.32 46.72
N MET A 3 -13.83 15.16 46.38
CA MET A 3 -14.86 14.85 45.36
C MET A 3 -14.51 15.27 43.91
N GLN A 4 -13.60 16.21 43.72
CA GLN A 4 -13.24 16.66 42.37
C GLN A 4 -12.25 15.71 41.65
N HIS A 5 -11.41 14.97 42.39
CA HIS A 5 -10.46 14.01 41.77
C HIS A 5 -11.12 12.72 41.28
N THR A 6 -12.21 12.30 41.89
CA THR A 6 -12.95 11.08 41.47
C THR A 6 -13.76 11.31 40.19
N ALA A 7 -14.31 12.51 39.99
CA ALA A 7 -15.05 12.82 38.75
C ALA A 7 -14.14 12.93 37.51
N VAL A 8 -12.96 13.51 37.66
CA VAL A 8 -11.98 13.63 36.56
C VAL A 8 -11.40 12.24 36.20
N GLY A 9 -11.14 11.38 37.19
CA GLY A 9 -10.70 10.01 36.94
C GLY A 9 -11.74 9.16 36.22
N LEU A 10 -13.02 9.32 36.57
CA LEU A 10 -14.13 8.59 35.96
C LEU A 10 -14.41 9.05 34.51
N ILE A 11 -14.29 10.34 34.20
CA ILE A 11 -14.43 10.90 32.85
C ILE A 11 -13.26 10.48 31.95
N LEU A 12 -12.04 10.39 32.48
CA LEU A 12 -10.88 9.91 31.73
C LEU A 12 -10.96 8.39 31.45
N CYS A 13 -11.44 7.59 32.39
CA CYS A 13 -11.66 6.15 32.18
C CYS A 13 -12.80 5.89 31.17
N THR A 14 -13.91 6.61 31.24
CA THR A 14 -15.03 6.44 30.30
C THR A 14 -14.66 6.91 28.90
N GLY A 15 -13.89 8.00 28.76
CA GLY A 15 -13.38 8.46 27.46
C GLY A 15 -12.40 7.46 26.82
N ALA A 16 -11.47 6.91 27.59
CA ALA A 16 -10.52 5.89 27.11
C ALA A 16 -11.21 4.58 26.73
N VAL A 17 -12.19 4.13 27.52
CA VAL A 17 -13.02 2.95 27.23
C VAL A 17 -13.87 3.19 25.98
N LEU A 18 -14.46 4.37 25.81
CA LEU A 18 -15.25 4.71 24.63
C LEU A 18 -14.38 4.72 23.37
N ILE A 19 -13.16 5.27 23.42
CA ILE A 19 -12.20 5.26 22.30
C ILE A 19 -11.80 3.82 21.96
N VAL A 20 -11.50 2.97 22.94
CA VAL A 20 -11.15 1.55 22.74
C VAL A 20 -12.36 0.77 22.20
N VAL A 21 -13.56 1.00 22.71
CA VAL A 21 -14.78 0.33 22.25
C VAL A 21 -15.15 0.75 20.83
N VAL A 22 -15.08 2.04 20.49
CA VAL A 22 -15.32 2.53 19.12
C VAL A 22 -14.28 1.98 18.14
N LEU A 23 -13.00 1.97 18.52
CA LEU A 23 -11.93 1.41 17.69
C LEU A 23 -12.06 -0.12 17.56
N ASN A 24 -12.41 -0.85 18.63
CA ASN A 24 -12.65 -2.29 18.58
C ASN A 24 -13.92 -2.63 17.77
N PHE A 25 -15.00 -1.86 17.93
CA PHE A 25 -16.23 -2.03 17.16
C PHE A 25 -16.02 -1.79 15.67
N LEU A 26 -15.23 -0.75 15.31
CA LEU A 26 -14.86 -0.47 13.91
C LEU A 26 -13.98 -1.59 13.34
N THR A 27 -13.03 -2.12 14.12
CA THR A 27 -12.14 -3.19 13.66
C THR A 27 -12.83 -4.55 13.57
N GLN A 28 -13.71 -4.92 14.52
CA GLN A 28 -14.44 -6.21 14.48
C GLN A 28 -15.49 -6.25 13.36
N ARG A 29 -16.19 -5.16 13.06
CA ARG A 29 -17.08 -5.09 11.88
C ARG A 29 -16.32 -5.16 10.55
N PHE A 30 -15.02 -4.86 10.55
CA PHE A 30 -14.16 -5.03 9.36
C PHE A 30 -13.66 -6.46 9.19
N ALA A 31 -13.58 -7.28 10.26
CA ALA A 31 -13.13 -8.67 10.22
C ALA A 31 -14.27 -9.69 9.98
N GLY A 32 -15.49 -9.42 10.45
CA GLY A 32 -16.59 -10.39 10.53
C GLY A 32 -17.25 -10.81 9.20
N ASN A 33 -16.93 -10.20 8.06
CA ASN A 33 -17.62 -10.46 6.79
C ASN A 33 -16.82 -11.33 5.79
N ARG A 34 -15.70 -11.93 6.18
CA ARG A 34 -14.97 -12.88 5.31
C ARG A 34 -15.46 -14.33 5.45
N ALA A 35 -16.05 -14.69 6.57
CA ALA A 35 -16.53 -16.06 6.81
C ALA A 35 -17.81 -16.44 6.04
N SER A 36 -18.60 -15.46 5.59
CA SER A 36 -19.88 -15.71 4.90
C SER A 36 -19.78 -15.90 3.39
N ALA A 37 -18.62 -15.64 2.80
CA ALA A 37 -18.44 -15.71 1.35
C ALA A 37 -17.97 -17.07 0.83
N GLN A 38 -17.51 -17.96 1.72
CA GLN A 38 -16.99 -19.28 1.34
C GLN A 38 -18.06 -20.39 1.25
N ASN A 39 -19.27 -20.16 1.74
CA ASN A 39 -20.34 -21.17 1.74
C ASN A 39 -21.42 -21.01 0.65
N ALA A 40 -21.20 -20.16 -0.36
CA ALA A 40 -22.18 -19.92 -1.44
C ALA A 40 -21.74 -20.42 -2.81
N ALA A 41 -20.88 -21.42 -2.88
CA ALA A 41 -20.50 -22.06 -4.15
C ALA A 41 -21.18 -23.44 -4.27
N GLY A 42 -22.44 -23.45 -4.68
CA GLY A 42 -23.15 -24.70 -5.00
C GLY A 42 -24.62 -24.49 -5.22
N SER A 43 -25.03 -24.00 -6.38
CA SER A 43 -26.27 -24.37 -7.10
C SER A 43 -26.56 -23.40 -8.25
N THR A 44 -26.60 -23.92 -9.44
CA THR A 44 -27.14 -23.35 -10.68
C THR A 44 -28.64 -23.65 -10.81
N PRO A 45 -29.38 -23.21 -11.88
CA PRO A 45 -29.56 -21.86 -12.45
C PRO A 45 -31.04 -21.46 -12.62
N HIS A 46 -31.24 -20.34 -13.31
CA HIS A 46 -32.47 -19.84 -13.99
C HIS A 46 -33.35 -18.83 -13.25
N LYS A 47 -33.35 -17.65 -13.68
CA LYS A 47 -34.37 -16.91 -14.49
C LYS A 47 -34.14 -15.39 -14.50
N THR A 48 -34.26 -14.86 -15.68
CA THR A 48 -34.41 -13.46 -16.10
C THR A 48 -35.38 -12.66 -15.24
N SER A 49 -34.98 -11.49 -14.76
CA SER A 49 -35.86 -10.32 -14.62
C SER A 49 -35.06 -9.01 -14.52
N ASN A 50 -35.52 -8.08 -15.29
CA ASN A 50 -35.11 -6.72 -15.56
C ASN A 50 -34.77 -5.84 -14.32
N GLY A 51 -33.68 -5.12 -14.42
CA GLY A 51 -33.50 -3.70 -14.19
C GLY A 51 -33.90 -3.02 -12.88
N ARG A 52 -32.95 -2.27 -12.29
CA ARG A 52 -33.09 -1.18 -11.30
C ARG A 52 -32.68 -1.41 -9.85
N THR A 53 -31.79 -2.28 -9.50
CA THR A 53 -31.31 -2.37 -8.08
C THR A 53 -29.87 -1.92 -7.83
N GLY A 54 -29.05 -1.65 -8.85
CA GLY A 54 -27.62 -1.35 -8.70
C GLY A 54 -27.28 0.05 -8.12
N ARG A 55 -28.17 1.03 -8.18
CA ARG A 55 -27.86 2.44 -7.85
C ARG A 55 -28.01 2.82 -6.36
N ARG A 56 -28.75 2.05 -5.58
CA ARG A 56 -29.00 2.35 -4.14
C ARG A 56 -27.90 1.88 -3.19
N SER A 57 -27.10 0.87 -3.54
CA SER A 57 -26.06 0.32 -2.65
C SER A 57 -24.79 1.19 -2.55
N GLY A 58 -24.47 1.99 -3.56
CA GLY A 58 -23.30 2.88 -3.57
C GLY A 58 -23.40 4.04 -2.58
N GLY A 59 -24.60 4.62 -2.43
CA GLY A 59 -24.84 5.75 -1.52
C GLY A 59 -24.71 5.37 -0.03
N ALA A 60 -25.22 4.21 0.36
CA ALA A 60 -25.14 3.73 1.74
C ALA A 60 -23.70 3.40 2.15
N ARG A 61 -22.90 2.82 1.26
CA ARG A 61 -21.47 2.53 1.49
C ARG A 61 -20.65 3.83 1.63
N SER A 62 -20.91 4.83 0.78
CA SER A 62 -20.26 6.13 0.85
C SER A 62 -20.59 6.87 2.15
N ARG A 63 -21.86 6.87 2.58
CA ARG A 63 -22.31 7.48 3.84
C ARG A 63 -21.63 6.80 5.04
N ARG A 64 -21.59 5.47 5.11
CA ARG A 64 -20.92 4.74 6.19
C ARG A 64 -19.41 5.03 6.28
N ARG A 65 -18.73 5.17 5.13
CA ARG A 65 -17.30 5.56 5.13
C ARG A 65 -17.09 6.98 5.66
N ARG A 66 -17.94 7.94 5.29
CA ARG A 66 -17.87 9.32 5.79
C ARG A 66 -18.12 9.38 7.29
N THR A 67 -19.11 8.65 7.80
CA THR A 67 -19.41 8.56 9.24
C THR A 67 -18.24 7.94 10.01
N ALA A 68 -17.66 6.84 9.53
CA ALA A 68 -16.52 6.19 10.18
C ALA A 68 -15.29 7.12 10.24
N LEU A 69 -15.00 7.86 9.16
CA LEU A 69 -13.91 8.83 9.14
C LEU A 69 -14.18 10.00 10.08
N ALA A 70 -15.42 10.50 10.14
CA ALA A 70 -15.79 11.57 11.07
C ALA A 70 -15.61 11.14 12.52
N LEU A 71 -16.09 9.94 12.88
CA LEU A 71 -15.89 9.37 14.23
C LEU A 71 -14.41 9.19 14.58
N ALA A 72 -13.60 8.70 13.63
CA ALA A 72 -12.15 8.57 13.83
C ALA A 72 -11.50 9.93 14.08
N ARG A 73 -11.84 10.97 13.30
CA ARG A 73 -11.35 12.34 13.48
C ARG A 73 -11.75 12.91 14.84
N THR A 74 -13.00 12.73 15.25
CA THR A 74 -13.46 13.19 16.59
C THR A 74 -12.69 12.46 17.70
N GLY A 75 -12.49 11.15 17.58
CA GLY A 75 -11.71 10.36 18.54
C GLY A 75 -10.25 10.82 18.64
N LEU A 76 -9.61 11.10 17.51
CA LEU A 76 -8.24 11.64 17.48
C LEU A 76 -8.18 13.06 18.06
N ALA A 77 -9.15 13.93 17.78
CA ALA A 77 -9.20 15.28 18.34
C ALA A 77 -9.37 15.28 19.86
N LEU A 78 -10.15 14.37 20.43
CA LEU A 78 -10.27 14.17 21.87
C LEU A 78 -8.95 13.62 22.46
N ALA A 79 -8.36 12.63 21.82
CA ALA A 79 -7.09 12.03 22.26
C ALA A 79 -5.94 13.03 22.18
N GLU A 80 -5.93 13.95 21.20
CA GLU A 80 -4.94 15.02 21.08
C GLU A 80 -4.84 15.86 22.37
N ARG A 81 -5.98 16.12 23.01
CA ARG A 81 -6.04 16.94 24.23
C ARG A 81 -5.77 16.13 25.48
N ALA A 82 -6.39 14.95 25.60
CA ALA A 82 -6.45 14.21 26.86
C ALA A 82 -5.37 13.10 26.98
N ALA A 83 -5.03 12.41 25.87
CA ALA A 83 -4.17 11.25 25.89
C ALA A 83 -3.43 11.04 24.55
N PRO A 84 -2.52 11.97 24.15
CA PRO A 84 -1.90 11.94 22.82
C PRO A 84 -1.08 10.66 22.57
N GLY A 85 -0.57 9.98 23.60
CA GLY A 85 0.07 8.68 23.48
C GLY A 85 -0.87 7.55 23.05
N LEU A 86 -2.11 7.54 23.55
CA LEU A 86 -3.15 6.61 23.09
C LEU A 86 -3.63 6.98 21.69
N GLY A 87 -3.76 8.27 21.39
CA GLY A 87 -4.05 8.78 20.06
C GLY A 87 -3.02 8.31 19.03
N ALA A 88 -1.73 8.36 19.34
CA ALA A 88 -0.67 7.91 18.46
C ALA A 88 -0.72 6.40 18.22
N ARG A 89 -1.00 5.58 19.23
CA ARG A 89 -1.19 4.12 19.05
C ARG A 89 -2.39 3.83 18.14
N ALA A 90 -3.49 4.56 18.33
CA ALA A 90 -4.67 4.46 17.47
C ALA A 90 -4.36 4.88 16.04
N ALA A 91 -3.63 5.97 15.83
CA ALA A 91 -3.20 6.47 14.53
C ALA A 91 -2.29 5.45 13.82
N VAL A 92 -1.30 4.86 14.50
CA VAL A 92 -0.45 3.78 13.95
C VAL A 92 -1.31 2.59 13.51
N ARG A 93 -2.27 2.16 14.36
CA ARG A 93 -3.17 1.07 13.99
C ARG A 93 -4.01 1.40 12.73
N MET A 94 -4.48 2.65 12.61
CA MET A 94 -5.20 3.11 11.41
C MET A 94 -4.29 3.16 10.19
N LEU A 95 -3.08 3.67 10.31
CA LEU A 95 -2.07 3.74 9.25
C LEU A 95 -1.77 2.34 8.69
N MET A 96 -1.64 1.35 9.54
CA MET A 96 -1.37 -0.03 9.15
C MET A 96 -2.61 -0.79 8.66
N THR A 97 -3.80 -0.23 8.79
CA THR A 97 -5.05 -0.88 8.36
C THR A 97 -5.30 -0.62 6.88
N LEU A 98 -5.48 -1.68 6.12
CA LEU A 98 -5.73 -1.58 4.69
C LEU A 98 -7.15 -1.11 4.39
N PRO A 99 -7.33 -0.24 3.40
CA PRO A 99 -8.65 0.05 2.87
C PRO A 99 -9.24 -1.22 2.26
N ARG A 100 -10.57 -1.35 2.33
CA ARG A 100 -11.24 -2.49 1.68
C ARG A 100 -10.99 -2.46 0.19
N ALA A 101 -10.54 -3.57 -0.36
CA ALA A 101 -10.44 -3.75 -1.80
C ALA A 101 -11.82 -3.54 -2.47
N VAL A 102 -11.82 -2.91 -3.62
CA VAL A 102 -12.99 -2.80 -4.49
C VAL A 102 -12.80 -3.80 -5.62
N PRO A 103 -13.50 -4.96 -5.59
CA PRO A 103 -13.36 -5.96 -6.63
C PRO A 103 -13.63 -5.38 -8.03
N GLY A 104 -12.85 -5.79 -9.01
CA GLY A 104 -13.02 -5.38 -10.42
C GLY A 104 -12.68 -3.92 -10.73
N ARG A 105 -12.12 -3.18 -9.79
CA ARG A 105 -11.73 -1.78 -10.01
C ARG A 105 -10.73 -1.60 -11.15
N TRP A 106 -9.91 -2.62 -11.40
CA TRP A 106 -8.82 -2.61 -12.36
C TRP A 106 -8.99 -3.68 -13.45
N ALA A 107 -10.23 -4.10 -13.71
CA ALA A 107 -10.52 -5.13 -14.68
C ALA A 107 -10.00 -4.73 -16.07
N ALA A 108 -8.95 -5.40 -16.51
CA ALA A 108 -8.50 -5.48 -17.89
C ALA A 108 -8.59 -6.96 -18.30
N ALA A 109 -9.01 -7.21 -19.54
CA ALA A 109 -9.03 -8.56 -20.10
C ALA A 109 -7.58 -8.98 -20.37
N VAL A 110 -7.00 -9.72 -19.44
CA VAL A 110 -5.70 -10.40 -19.58
C VAL A 110 -5.96 -11.85 -19.23
N PRO A 111 -5.49 -12.81 -20.03
CA PRO A 111 -5.56 -14.23 -19.69
C PRO A 111 -4.99 -14.48 -18.28
N ASP A 112 -5.48 -15.49 -17.59
CA ASP A 112 -4.91 -15.88 -16.31
C ASP A 112 -3.45 -16.31 -16.51
N GLY A 113 -2.58 -15.83 -15.62
CA GLY A 113 -1.17 -16.21 -15.59
C GLY A 113 -0.94 -17.45 -14.73
N ASP A 114 0.32 -17.88 -14.68
CA ASP A 114 0.77 -18.89 -13.72
C ASP A 114 0.69 -18.32 -12.31
N ARG A 115 -0.32 -18.76 -11.56
CA ARG A 115 -0.59 -18.27 -10.20
C ARG A 115 0.00 -19.19 -9.17
N GLN A 116 0.88 -18.66 -8.34
CA GLN A 116 1.58 -19.41 -7.32
C GLN A 116 1.43 -18.79 -5.93
N ARG A 117 1.58 -19.64 -4.91
CA ARG A 117 1.63 -19.21 -3.51
C ARG A 117 3.05 -19.36 -2.99
N VAL A 118 3.67 -18.26 -2.61
CA VAL A 118 5.05 -18.20 -2.13
C VAL A 118 5.05 -17.99 -0.63
N ASN A 119 5.70 -18.88 0.11
CA ASN A 119 5.84 -18.76 1.56
C ASN A 119 6.81 -17.62 1.92
N LEU A 120 6.47 -16.87 2.94
CA LEU A 120 7.32 -15.81 3.47
C LEU A 120 8.19 -16.34 4.60
N PRO A 121 9.45 -15.87 4.71
CA PRO A 121 10.27 -16.13 5.88
C PRO A 121 9.69 -15.43 7.11
N GLY A 122 9.79 -16.07 8.28
CA GLY A 122 9.34 -15.48 9.54
C GLY A 122 8.77 -16.51 10.51
N PRO A 123 8.53 -16.09 11.77
CA PRO A 123 8.09 -16.99 12.84
C PRO A 123 6.61 -17.43 12.70
N ALA A 124 5.79 -16.67 11.98
CA ALA A 124 4.38 -17.02 11.72
C ALA A 124 4.24 -17.45 10.25
N PRO A 125 3.51 -18.55 9.98
CA PRO A 125 3.25 -18.97 8.62
C PRO A 125 2.46 -17.89 7.88
N SER A 126 3.06 -17.35 6.84
CA SER A 126 2.43 -16.38 5.95
C SER A 126 2.85 -16.67 4.51
N SER A 127 2.01 -16.32 3.57
CA SER A 127 2.28 -16.51 2.16
C SER A 127 1.71 -15.37 1.33
N ILE A 128 2.38 -15.12 0.22
CA ILE A 128 1.90 -14.20 -0.81
C ILE A 128 1.39 -14.97 -2.02
N VAL A 129 0.54 -14.32 -2.80
CA VAL A 129 0.13 -14.82 -4.11
C VAL A 129 0.86 -14.00 -5.16
N THR A 130 1.50 -14.71 -6.09
CA THR A 130 2.13 -14.17 -7.28
C THR A 130 1.36 -14.65 -8.51
N GLU A 131 1.47 -13.91 -9.62
CA GLU A 131 0.90 -14.31 -10.90
C GLU A 131 1.86 -13.87 -12.00
N ALA A 132 2.30 -14.81 -12.86
CA ALA A 132 3.35 -14.60 -13.84
C ALA A 132 2.87 -14.89 -15.27
N TRP A 133 3.38 -14.10 -16.23
CA TRP A 133 3.11 -14.24 -17.67
C TRP A 133 4.39 -14.07 -18.47
N GLY A 134 4.47 -14.79 -19.57
CA GLY A 134 5.60 -14.75 -20.49
C GLY A 134 6.84 -15.44 -19.94
N GLU A 135 7.91 -15.35 -20.74
CA GLU A 135 9.23 -15.91 -20.43
C GLU A 135 10.26 -14.76 -20.54
N GLY A 136 11.53 -15.07 -20.25
CA GLY A 136 12.60 -14.09 -20.29
C GLY A 136 12.89 -13.42 -18.97
N PRO A 137 13.62 -12.27 -18.97
CA PRO A 137 14.04 -11.59 -17.75
C PRO A 137 12.85 -11.11 -16.92
N ALA A 138 12.88 -11.40 -15.60
CA ALA A 138 11.76 -11.13 -14.71
C ALA A 138 11.61 -9.64 -14.38
N VAL A 139 10.41 -9.10 -14.57
CA VAL A 139 9.99 -7.76 -14.14
C VAL A 139 8.92 -7.92 -13.06
N TYR A 140 9.25 -7.50 -11.84
CA TYR A 140 8.36 -7.57 -10.69
C TYR A 140 7.48 -6.33 -10.59
N LEU A 141 6.18 -6.52 -10.36
CA LEU A 141 5.19 -5.45 -10.31
C LEU A 141 4.56 -5.39 -8.93
N LEU A 142 4.92 -4.37 -8.13
CA LEU A 142 4.51 -4.21 -6.74
C LEU A 142 3.49 -3.06 -6.58
N HIS A 143 2.28 -3.41 -6.15
CA HIS A 143 1.20 -2.45 -5.93
C HIS A 143 1.41 -1.55 -4.71
N GLY A 144 0.65 -0.44 -4.65
CA GLY A 144 0.61 0.45 -3.49
C GLY A 144 -0.32 -0.01 -2.38
N TRP A 145 -0.41 0.79 -1.32
CA TRP A 145 -1.22 0.53 -0.13
C TRP A 145 -2.70 0.33 -0.47
N GLY A 146 -3.25 -0.83 -0.11
CA GLY A 146 -4.63 -1.19 -0.42
C GLY A 146 -4.92 -1.50 -1.88
N GLY A 147 -3.87 -1.63 -2.71
CA GLY A 147 -3.93 -2.20 -4.05
C GLY A 147 -3.88 -3.72 -4.02
N ASP A 148 -3.75 -4.32 -5.19
CA ASP A 148 -3.52 -5.74 -5.40
C ASP A 148 -2.82 -5.97 -6.76
N ARG A 149 -2.43 -7.21 -7.04
CA ARG A 149 -1.74 -7.61 -8.28
C ARG A 149 -2.52 -7.24 -9.55
N THR A 150 -3.85 -7.14 -9.48
CA THR A 150 -4.68 -6.84 -10.66
C THR A 150 -4.52 -5.40 -11.15
N SER A 151 -3.95 -4.52 -10.31
CA SER A 151 -3.60 -3.13 -10.68
C SER A 151 -2.64 -3.06 -11.89
N TRP A 152 -1.91 -4.14 -12.15
CA TRP A 152 -0.87 -4.23 -13.16
C TRP A 152 -1.30 -4.89 -14.47
N ARG A 153 -2.56 -5.34 -14.58
CA ARG A 153 -3.01 -6.10 -15.74
C ARG A 153 -2.75 -5.41 -17.09
N ARG A 154 -2.78 -4.08 -17.14
CA ARG A 154 -2.47 -3.33 -18.36
C ARG A 154 -0.96 -3.33 -18.72
N PHE A 155 -0.08 -3.60 -17.78
CA PHE A 155 1.36 -3.73 -18.02
C PHE A 155 1.74 -5.09 -18.58
N VAL A 156 0.97 -6.14 -18.28
CA VAL A 156 1.31 -7.53 -18.64
C VAL A 156 1.55 -7.69 -20.15
N GLY A 157 0.58 -7.33 -20.98
CA GLY A 157 0.71 -7.48 -22.43
C GLY A 157 1.90 -6.69 -23.04
N PRO A 158 2.07 -5.40 -22.72
CA PRO A 158 3.24 -4.64 -23.17
C PRO A 158 4.58 -5.25 -22.74
N LEU A 159 4.72 -5.71 -21.48
CA LEU A 159 5.94 -6.32 -20.98
C LEU A 159 6.23 -7.66 -21.69
N THR A 160 5.22 -8.53 -21.83
CA THR A 160 5.41 -9.83 -22.49
C THR A 160 5.75 -9.69 -23.97
N ARG A 161 5.14 -8.73 -24.67
CA ARG A 161 5.52 -8.40 -26.07
C ARG A 161 6.94 -7.87 -26.21
N ALA A 162 7.44 -7.20 -25.16
CA ALA A 162 8.82 -6.73 -25.09
C ALA A 162 9.83 -7.84 -24.67
N GLY A 163 9.37 -9.09 -24.52
CA GLY A 163 10.21 -10.23 -24.18
C GLY A 163 10.50 -10.39 -22.69
N PHE A 164 9.77 -9.70 -21.81
CA PHE A 164 9.91 -9.84 -20.36
C PHE A 164 8.92 -10.86 -19.77
N ARG A 165 9.33 -11.49 -18.69
CA ARG A 165 8.44 -12.22 -17.79
C ARG A 165 7.85 -11.23 -16.78
N ALA A 166 6.56 -10.93 -16.88
CA ALA A 166 5.86 -10.06 -15.94
C ALA A 166 5.43 -10.87 -14.71
N VAL A 167 5.86 -10.49 -13.52
CA VAL A 167 5.52 -11.14 -12.23
C VAL A 167 4.84 -10.13 -11.32
N THR A 168 3.53 -10.26 -11.14
CA THR A 168 2.77 -9.45 -10.18
C THR A 168 2.68 -10.17 -8.84
N LEU A 169 2.52 -9.42 -7.74
CA LEU A 169 2.34 -10.00 -6.41
C LEU A 169 1.33 -9.22 -5.58
N ASP A 170 0.63 -9.94 -4.70
CA ASP A 170 -0.14 -9.36 -3.61
C ASP A 170 0.73 -9.36 -2.34
N ALA A 171 1.00 -8.19 -1.77
CA ALA A 171 1.71 -8.10 -0.49
C ALA A 171 0.85 -8.68 0.67
N PRO A 172 1.45 -9.04 1.82
CA PRO A 172 0.70 -9.58 2.95
C PRO A 172 -0.51 -8.72 3.33
N GLY A 173 -1.64 -9.37 3.58
CA GLY A 173 -2.92 -8.72 3.88
C GLY A 173 -3.67 -8.14 2.68
N HIS A 174 -3.08 -8.10 1.48
CA HIS A 174 -3.70 -7.61 0.25
C HIS A 174 -4.19 -8.78 -0.63
N GLY A 175 -5.10 -8.47 -1.55
CA GLY A 175 -5.59 -9.39 -2.57
C GLY A 175 -5.94 -10.78 -2.02
N ASP A 176 -5.32 -11.81 -2.61
CA ASP A 176 -5.49 -13.23 -2.25
C ASP A 176 -4.36 -13.75 -1.34
N SER A 177 -3.43 -12.87 -0.92
CA SER A 177 -2.34 -13.22 0.01
C SER A 177 -2.84 -13.44 1.43
N GLY A 178 -2.07 -14.21 2.19
CA GLY A 178 -2.31 -14.47 3.59
C GLY A 178 -2.23 -13.19 4.45
N PRO A 179 -2.69 -13.24 5.71
CA PRO A 179 -2.52 -12.13 6.63
C PRO A 179 -1.03 -11.91 6.93
N GLY A 180 -0.66 -10.64 7.17
CA GLY A 180 0.64 -10.30 7.70
C GLY A 180 0.73 -10.53 9.22
N ALA A 181 1.90 -10.26 9.78
CA ALA A 181 2.20 -10.43 11.22
C ALA A 181 1.29 -9.59 12.14
N TYR A 182 0.69 -8.53 11.61
CA TYR A 182 -0.19 -7.63 12.36
C TYR A 182 -1.68 -8.01 12.28
N GLY A 183 -1.97 -9.18 11.70
CA GLY A 183 -3.31 -9.77 11.59
C GLY A 183 -4.07 -9.33 10.34
N PRO A 184 -5.28 -9.86 10.16
CA PRO A 184 -6.07 -9.68 8.95
C PRO A 184 -6.33 -8.20 8.60
N GLY A 185 -6.18 -7.87 7.31
CA GLY A 185 -6.44 -6.51 6.79
C GLY A 185 -5.44 -5.45 7.27
N ARG A 186 -4.27 -5.88 7.75
CA ARG A 186 -3.14 -5.01 8.12
C ARG A 186 -1.85 -5.51 7.48
N THR A 187 -0.97 -4.56 7.24
CA THR A 187 0.39 -4.82 6.75
C THR A 187 1.33 -3.71 7.19
N SER A 188 2.61 -3.88 6.90
CA SER A 188 3.67 -2.90 7.14
C SER A 188 4.57 -2.79 5.91
N LEU A 189 5.37 -1.73 5.85
CA LEU A 189 6.37 -1.55 4.80
C LEU A 189 7.43 -2.68 4.81
N PRO A 190 7.98 -3.11 5.98
CA PRO A 190 8.86 -4.28 6.03
C PRO A 190 8.25 -5.55 5.42
N GLU A 191 6.96 -5.79 5.61
CA GLU A 191 6.29 -6.96 5.01
C GLU A 191 6.17 -6.85 3.49
N MET A 192 5.96 -5.64 2.94
CA MET A 192 5.96 -5.42 1.49
C MET A 192 7.35 -5.64 0.89
N ILE A 193 8.41 -5.21 1.57
CA ILE A 193 9.81 -5.45 1.19
C ILE A 193 10.11 -6.95 1.20
N THR A 194 9.75 -7.65 2.28
CA THR A 194 9.91 -9.10 2.41
C THR A 194 9.17 -9.85 1.30
N ALA A 195 7.96 -9.42 0.95
CA ALA A 195 7.17 -10.01 -0.12
C ALA A 195 7.86 -9.90 -1.48
N LEU A 196 8.39 -8.73 -1.82
CA LEU A 196 9.13 -8.51 -3.06
C LEU A 196 10.39 -9.40 -3.13
N ARG A 197 11.16 -9.45 -2.04
CA ARG A 197 12.36 -10.30 -1.94
C ARG A 197 12.01 -11.79 -2.07
N ALA A 198 10.96 -12.25 -1.40
CA ALA A 198 10.52 -13.63 -1.48
C ALA A 198 10.04 -14.00 -2.90
N ALA A 199 9.35 -13.09 -3.58
CA ALA A 199 8.98 -13.28 -4.98
C ALA A 199 10.23 -13.40 -5.88
N ALA A 200 11.25 -12.55 -5.68
CA ALA A 200 12.48 -12.60 -6.43
C ALA A 200 13.31 -13.87 -6.16
N VAL A 201 13.32 -14.36 -4.93
CA VAL A 201 13.95 -15.65 -4.60
C VAL A 201 13.21 -16.81 -5.30
N HIS A 202 11.89 -16.76 -5.37
CA HIS A 202 11.06 -17.83 -5.92
C HIS A 202 11.06 -17.87 -7.46
N HIS A 203 10.92 -16.71 -8.11
CA HIS A 203 10.77 -16.59 -9.56
C HIS A 203 12.08 -16.29 -10.30
N GLY A 204 13.17 -16.06 -9.58
CA GLY A 204 14.48 -15.74 -10.12
C GLY A 204 14.87 -14.27 -9.97
N PRO A 205 16.13 -13.92 -10.32
CA PRO A 205 16.68 -12.58 -10.12
C PRO A 205 15.87 -11.52 -10.87
N ALA A 206 15.70 -10.36 -10.23
CA ALA A 206 14.97 -9.26 -10.84
C ALA A 206 15.81 -8.59 -11.93
N HIS A 207 15.34 -8.64 -13.18
CA HIS A 207 15.82 -7.72 -14.20
C HIS A 207 15.38 -6.28 -13.85
N ALA A 208 14.12 -6.14 -13.44
CA ALA A 208 13.60 -4.84 -13.02
C ALA A 208 12.47 -4.97 -11.99
N VAL A 209 12.21 -3.84 -11.31
CA VAL A 209 11.02 -3.68 -10.47
C VAL A 209 10.24 -2.46 -10.96
N VAL A 210 8.92 -2.63 -11.16
CA VAL A 210 7.96 -1.56 -11.41
C VAL A 210 7.04 -1.47 -10.20
N ALA A 211 6.98 -0.31 -9.55
CA ALA A 211 6.27 -0.23 -8.28
C ALA A 211 5.49 1.09 -8.14
N HIS A 212 4.38 1.05 -7.40
CA HIS A 212 3.47 2.18 -7.25
C HIS A 212 3.35 2.64 -5.80
N SER A 213 3.38 3.96 -5.57
CA SER A 213 3.05 4.58 -4.29
C SER A 213 3.89 4.02 -3.12
N MET A 214 3.29 3.43 -2.09
CA MET A 214 3.99 2.76 -0.98
C MET A 214 4.79 1.53 -1.46
N GLY A 215 4.33 0.84 -2.51
CA GLY A 215 5.12 -0.20 -3.17
C GLY A 215 6.39 0.36 -3.81
N GLY A 216 6.35 1.63 -4.29
CA GLY A 216 7.51 2.35 -4.78
C GLY A 216 8.58 2.55 -3.69
N LEU A 217 8.16 2.95 -2.50
CA LEU A 217 9.07 3.03 -1.34
C LEU A 217 9.63 1.64 -0.97
N ALA A 218 8.76 0.61 -0.94
CA ALA A 218 9.21 -0.74 -0.65
C ALA A 218 10.24 -1.25 -1.66
N ALA A 219 10.05 -0.98 -2.95
CA ALA A 219 10.98 -1.35 -4.00
C ALA A 219 12.30 -0.57 -3.90
N ALA A 220 12.25 0.74 -3.67
CA ALA A 220 13.44 1.57 -3.49
C ALA A 220 14.28 1.09 -2.30
N VAL A 221 13.65 0.87 -1.14
CA VAL A 221 14.34 0.34 0.05
C VAL A 221 14.86 -1.08 -0.18
N ALA A 222 14.11 -1.94 -0.87
CA ALA A 222 14.61 -3.28 -1.21
C ALA A 222 15.90 -3.24 -2.04
N CYS A 223 16.00 -2.32 -3.02
CA CYS A 223 17.21 -2.12 -3.81
C CYS A 223 18.36 -1.54 -2.96
N LEU A 224 18.08 -0.54 -2.12
CA LEU A 224 19.04 0.00 -1.14
C LEU A 224 19.54 -1.05 -0.13
N ASP A 225 18.73 -2.06 0.16
CA ASP A 225 19.09 -3.21 0.99
C ASP A 225 19.71 -4.37 0.18
N GLY A 226 20.12 -4.15 -1.08
CA GLY A 226 20.83 -5.11 -1.91
C GLY A 226 19.94 -6.10 -2.68
N LEU A 227 18.65 -5.80 -2.94
CA LEU A 227 17.90 -6.56 -3.95
C LEU A 227 18.52 -6.28 -5.33
N PRO A 228 19.07 -7.29 -6.02
CA PRO A 228 19.67 -7.06 -7.32
C PRO A 228 18.56 -6.78 -8.35
N ALA A 229 18.58 -5.59 -8.91
CA ALA A 229 17.73 -5.18 -10.03
C ALA A 229 18.55 -4.24 -10.94
N ALA A 230 18.50 -4.45 -12.24
CA ALA A 230 19.20 -3.56 -13.18
C ALA A 230 18.45 -2.23 -13.35
N ARG A 231 17.12 -2.24 -13.21
CA ARG A 231 16.26 -1.07 -13.44
C ARG A 231 15.12 -0.98 -12.44
N LEU A 232 14.72 0.27 -12.15
CA LEU A 232 13.64 0.57 -11.21
C LEU A 232 12.69 1.60 -11.84
N VAL A 233 11.40 1.27 -11.95
CA VAL A 233 10.34 2.20 -12.36
C VAL A 233 9.44 2.49 -11.16
N LEU A 234 9.40 3.73 -10.72
CA LEU A 234 8.65 4.20 -9.56
C LEU A 234 7.51 5.11 -10.00
N ILE A 235 6.27 4.64 -9.90
CA ILE A 235 5.08 5.39 -10.33
C ILE A 235 4.42 6.01 -9.11
N ALA A 236 4.35 7.36 -9.07
CA ALA A 236 3.82 8.13 -7.94
C ALA A 236 4.35 7.67 -6.57
N PRO A 237 5.68 7.49 -6.40
CA PRO A 237 6.26 6.87 -5.21
C PRO A 237 6.08 7.72 -3.96
N MET A 238 5.88 7.06 -2.82
CA MET A 238 6.16 7.63 -1.50
C MET A 238 7.68 7.55 -1.27
N PRO A 239 8.35 8.63 -0.87
CA PRO A 239 9.81 8.63 -0.78
C PRO A 239 10.34 8.15 0.59
N ASP A 240 9.55 8.32 1.65
CA ASP A 240 9.94 8.03 3.02
C ASP A 240 8.72 7.83 3.93
N VAL A 241 8.93 7.22 5.11
CA VAL A 241 7.85 7.00 6.08
C VAL A 241 7.41 8.28 6.79
N PRO A 242 8.27 9.24 7.13
CA PRO A 242 7.83 10.55 7.65
C PRO A 242 6.81 11.26 6.75
N SER A 243 7.05 11.30 5.44
CA SER A 243 6.08 11.85 4.47
C SER A 243 4.77 11.07 4.45
N ALA A 244 4.83 9.73 4.54
CA ALA A 244 3.63 8.89 4.63
C ALA A 244 2.82 9.16 5.91
N ILE A 245 3.49 9.38 7.04
CA ILE A 245 2.86 9.78 8.31
C ILE A 245 2.20 11.14 8.17
N GLN A 246 2.86 12.12 7.56
CA GLN A 246 2.32 13.46 7.35
C GLN A 246 1.04 13.40 6.50
N VAL A 247 1.10 12.78 5.33
CA VAL A 247 -0.05 12.61 4.41
C VAL A 247 -1.21 11.90 5.12
N PHE A 248 -0.92 10.86 5.90
CA PHE A 248 -1.93 10.16 6.69
C PHE A 248 -2.53 11.06 7.78
N ALA A 249 -1.69 11.76 8.54
CA ALA A 249 -2.11 12.59 9.66
C ALA A 249 -3.03 13.74 9.21
N GLU A 250 -2.71 14.40 8.10
CA GLU A 250 -3.55 15.42 7.46
C GLU A 250 -4.91 14.81 7.05
N ALA A 251 -4.89 13.67 6.37
CA ALA A 251 -6.12 12.98 5.95
C ALA A 251 -6.97 12.49 7.12
N ALA A 252 -6.35 12.05 8.22
CA ALA A 252 -7.02 11.57 9.43
C ALA A 252 -7.42 12.67 10.40
N GLY A 253 -6.87 13.89 10.24
CA GLY A 253 -7.08 15.01 11.19
C GLY A 253 -6.40 14.76 12.54
N ALA A 254 -5.22 14.12 12.55
CA ALA A 254 -4.41 13.95 13.74
C ALA A 254 -3.69 15.27 14.08
N GLY A 255 -3.76 15.70 15.35
CA GLY A 255 -3.09 16.90 15.81
C GLY A 255 -1.58 16.72 16.00
N GLU A 256 -0.86 17.82 16.25
CA GLU A 256 0.61 17.85 16.32
C GLU A 256 1.18 16.96 17.43
N ARG A 257 0.51 16.91 18.59
CA ARG A 257 0.97 16.08 19.73
C ARG A 257 0.87 14.57 19.43
N ILE A 258 -0.13 14.16 18.66
CA ILE A 258 -0.26 12.80 18.15
C ILE A 258 0.79 12.55 17.08
N GLN A 259 0.89 13.44 16.08
CA GLN A 259 1.84 13.32 14.98
C GLN A 259 3.28 13.13 15.48
N ALA A 260 3.73 13.95 16.41
CA ALA A 260 5.07 13.86 17.01
C ALA A 260 5.37 12.52 17.71
N ARG A 261 4.32 11.74 18.05
CA ARG A 261 4.46 10.45 18.74
C ARG A 261 4.32 9.23 17.82
N ILE A 262 3.76 9.41 16.62
CA ILE A 262 3.60 8.32 15.65
C ILE A 262 4.94 7.65 15.30
N PRO A 263 6.03 8.38 14.97
CA PRO A 263 7.30 7.78 14.62
C PRO A 263 7.79 6.77 15.66
N ARG A 264 7.93 7.19 16.91
CA ARG A 264 8.38 6.30 18.01
C ARG A 264 7.42 5.14 18.27
N ALA A 265 6.11 5.33 18.06
CA ALA A 265 5.14 4.26 18.25
C ALA A 265 5.24 3.22 17.11
N LEU A 266 5.51 3.68 15.89
CA LEU A 266 5.69 2.83 14.71
C LEU A 266 7.01 2.04 14.81
N GLU A 267 8.15 2.70 15.13
CA GLU A 267 9.45 2.05 15.31
C GLU A 267 9.40 0.94 16.35
N ARG A 268 8.77 1.19 17.50
CA ARG A 268 8.57 0.15 18.53
C ARG A 268 7.76 -1.03 18.04
N LEU A 269 6.83 -0.81 17.13
CA LEU A 269 5.96 -1.85 16.59
C LEU A 269 6.68 -2.68 15.51
N VAL A 270 7.32 -2.00 14.55
CA VAL A 270 8.01 -2.66 13.43
C VAL A 270 9.43 -3.08 13.76
N ARG A 271 10.00 -2.57 14.88
CA ARG A 271 11.35 -2.83 15.39
C ARG A 271 12.48 -2.47 14.42
N VAL A 272 12.23 -1.47 13.58
CA VAL A 272 13.19 -0.93 12.61
C VAL A 272 13.14 0.60 12.71
N PRO A 273 14.29 1.30 12.77
CA PRO A 273 14.32 2.76 12.72
C PRO A 273 13.68 3.30 11.44
N LEU A 274 12.93 4.39 11.53
CA LEU A 274 12.26 4.95 10.34
C LEU A 274 13.27 5.53 9.34
N SER A 275 14.47 5.93 9.77
CA SER A 275 15.57 6.33 8.89
C SER A 275 15.96 5.24 7.89
N HIS A 276 15.79 3.96 8.24
CA HIS A 276 16.00 2.85 7.32
C HIS A 276 15.09 2.93 6.08
N PHE A 277 13.94 3.55 6.23
CA PHE A 277 12.93 3.71 5.17
C PHE A 277 12.94 5.12 4.56
N ASP A 278 14.01 5.88 4.72
CA ASP A 278 14.22 7.15 4.04
C ASP A 278 15.01 6.90 2.74
N ALA A 279 14.25 6.65 1.65
CA ALA A 279 14.86 6.38 0.36
C ALA A 279 15.54 7.62 -0.24
N VAL A 280 15.15 8.84 0.18
CA VAL A 280 15.79 10.09 -0.27
C VAL A 280 17.17 10.22 0.34
N GLN A 281 17.27 10.13 1.66
CA GLN A 281 18.56 10.26 2.34
C GLN A 281 19.51 9.14 1.90
N ARG A 282 19.05 7.89 1.97
CA ARG A 282 19.87 6.73 1.68
C ARG A 282 20.37 6.67 0.24
N SER A 283 19.54 7.05 -0.75
CA SER A 283 19.96 7.04 -2.14
C SER A 283 21.00 8.09 -2.48
N ALA A 284 21.05 9.18 -1.73
CA ALA A 284 22.08 10.21 -1.89
C ALA A 284 23.45 9.78 -1.35
N GLU A 285 23.48 8.75 -0.47
CA GLU A 285 24.70 8.22 0.14
C GLU A 285 25.25 6.98 -0.60
N GLU A 286 24.50 6.45 -1.58
CA GLU A 286 24.88 5.24 -2.34
C GLU A 286 25.39 5.57 -3.73
N GLU A 287 26.58 5.05 -4.07
CA GLU A 287 27.20 5.26 -5.38
C GLU A 287 26.64 4.33 -6.47
N THR A 288 26.19 3.15 -6.08
CA THR A 288 25.78 2.09 -7.02
C THR A 288 24.33 1.68 -6.81
N LEU A 289 23.44 2.33 -7.54
CA LEU A 289 22.00 2.03 -7.53
C LEU A 289 21.51 1.70 -8.95
N PRO A 290 20.41 0.91 -9.08
CA PRO A 290 19.82 0.65 -10.37
C PRO A 290 19.40 1.95 -11.06
N ALA A 291 19.52 2.02 -12.38
CA ALA A 291 18.96 3.13 -13.13
C ALA A 291 17.45 3.23 -12.83
N ALA A 292 16.96 4.45 -12.53
CA ALA A 292 15.59 4.65 -12.13
C ALA A 292 14.80 5.57 -13.05
N LEU A 293 13.51 5.27 -13.24
CA LEU A 293 12.52 6.15 -13.84
C LEU A 293 11.43 6.46 -12.82
N VAL A 294 11.35 7.71 -12.39
CA VAL A 294 10.25 8.17 -11.53
C VAL A 294 9.19 8.82 -12.41
N ILE A 295 7.97 8.30 -12.38
CA ILE A 295 6.82 8.86 -13.12
C ILE A 295 5.83 9.41 -12.11
N HIS A 296 5.49 10.70 -12.20
CA HIS A 296 4.58 11.33 -11.25
C HIS A 296 3.65 12.35 -11.90
N ASP A 297 2.40 12.37 -11.49
CA ASP A 297 1.41 13.34 -11.97
C ASP A 297 1.48 14.63 -11.16
N GLY A 298 1.62 15.78 -11.85
CA GLY A 298 1.68 17.08 -11.19
C GLY A 298 0.44 17.46 -10.39
N GLY A 299 -0.71 16.82 -10.66
CA GLY A 299 -1.98 17.01 -9.95
C GLY A 299 -2.32 15.87 -8.98
N ASP A 300 -1.34 15.06 -8.56
CA ASP A 300 -1.59 13.99 -7.60
C ASP A 300 -2.01 14.55 -6.23
N ARG A 301 -3.24 14.21 -5.81
CA ARG A 301 -3.82 14.67 -4.53
C ARG A 301 -3.60 13.71 -3.37
N ARG A 302 -3.00 12.54 -3.61
CA ARG A 302 -2.73 11.54 -2.58
C ARG A 302 -1.30 11.54 -2.12
N VAL A 303 -0.38 11.54 -3.08
CA VAL A 303 1.06 11.72 -2.87
C VAL A 303 1.44 12.98 -3.64
N PRO A 304 1.67 14.11 -2.95
CA PRO A 304 2.05 15.36 -3.60
C PRO A 304 3.26 15.18 -4.53
N PHE A 305 3.19 15.75 -5.73
CA PHE A 305 4.22 15.65 -6.77
C PHE A 305 5.64 15.89 -6.24
N GLY A 306 5.82 16.91 -5.38
CA GLY A 306 7.12 17.26 -4.82
C GLY A 306 7.79 16.11 -4.05
N LEU A 307 7.03 15.13 -3.55
CA LEU A 307 7.59 13.98 -2.87
C LEU A 307 8.31 13.04 -3.84
N GLY A 308 7.69 12.72 -4.98
CA GLY A 308 8.34 11.91 -6.00
C GLY A 308 9.50 12.64 -6.71
N ALA A 309 9.35 13.96 -6.94
CA ALA A 309 10.43 14.79 -7.50
C ALA A 309 11.66 14.83 -6.58
N ARG A 310 11.45 14.88 -5.25
CA ARG A 310 12.54 14.83 -4.26
C ARG A 310 13.30 13.50 -4.31
N LEU A 311 12.59 12.38 -4.43
CA LEU A 311 13.23 11.07 -4.60
C LEU A 311 14.01 10.99 -5.92
N ALA A 312 13.43 11.49 -7.01
CA ALA A 312 14.12 11.52 -8.31
C ALA A 312 15.40 12.38 -8.28
N ALA A 313 15.39 13.50 -7.56
CA ALA A 313 16.55 14.37 -7.42
C ALA A 313 17.67 13.76 -6.56
N ALA A 314 17.32 12.91 -5.59
CA ALA A 314 18.28 12.26 -4.70
C ALA A 314 18.87 10.96 -5.28
N TRP A 315 18.15 10.29 -6.17
CA TRP A 315 18.59 9.01 -6.75
C TRP A 315 19.56 9.27 -7.92
N PRO A 316 20.85 8.85 -7.86
CA PRO A 316 21.91 9.34 -8.76
C PRO A 316 21.62 9.16 -10.25
N SER A 317 20.97 8.07 -10.64
CA SER A 317 20.69 7.71 -12.04
C SER A 317 19.21 7.84 -12.41
N ALA A 318 18.42 8.62 -11.63
CA ALA A 318 17.00 8.75 -11.88
C ALA A 318 16.68 9.75 -13.00
N ARG A 319 15.64 9.41 -13.77
CA ARG A 319 14.95 10.32 -14.68
C ARG A 319 13.55 10.59 -14.13
N LEU A 320 13.11 11.86 -14.14
CA LEU A 320 11.76 12.24 -13.76
C LEU A 320 10.89 12.44 -15.01
N HIS A 321 9.79 11.69 -15.10
CA HIS A 321 8.75 11.84 -16.13
C HIS A 321 7.48 12.40 -15.48
N VAL A 322 7.10 13.61 -15.88
CA VAL A 322 5.93 14.32 -15.32
C VAL A 322 4.72 14.09 -16.21
N THR A 323 3.60 13.71 -15.59
CA THR A 323 2.29 13.62 -16.26
C THR A 323 1.32 14.66 -15.69
N HIS A 324 0.23 14.93 -16.41
CA HIS A 324 -0.78 15.90 -16.02
C HIS A 324 -2.19 15.33 -16.15
N GLY A 325 -3.02 15.55 -15.12
CA GLY A 325 -4.43 15.20 -15.14
C GLY A 325 -4.75 13.72 -14.89
N LEU A 326 -3.75 12.87 -14.69
CA LEU A 326 -3.95 11.44 -14.41
C LEU A 326 -4.22 11.17 -12.93
N GLY A 327 -3.53 11.88 -12.03
CA GLY A 327 -3.60 11.70 -10.59
C GLY A 327 -3.09 10.31 -10.17
N HIS A 328 -3.24 9.99 -8.89
CA HIS A 328 -2.56 8.88 -8.22
C HIS A 328 -2.84 7.47 -8.77
N HIS A 329 -4.04 7.23 -9.28
CA HIS A 329 -4.42 5.86 -9.69
C HIS A 329 -4.57 5.68 -11.20
N ARG A 330 -5.09 6.71 -11.93
CA ARG A 330 -5.26 6.58 -13.38
C ARG A 330 -3.92 6.52 -14.11
N ILE A 331 -2.87 7.04 -13.49
CA ILE A 331 -1.49 6.97 -13.99
C ILE A 331 -1.04 5.53 -14.29
N LEU A 332 -1.53 4.52 -13.55
CA LEU A 332 -1.27 3.09 -13.81
C LEU A 332 -1.95 2.53 -15.06
N HIS A 333 -2.88 3.28 -15.65
CA HIS A 333 -3.70 2.81 -16.77
C HIS A 333 -3.51 3.64 -18.03
N ASP A 334 -2.65 4.65 -17.96
CA ASP A 334 -2.32 5.51 -19.11
C ASP A 334 -1.30 4.79 -20.01
N GLU A 335 -1.62 4.70 -21.30
CA GLU A 335 -0.80 3.99 -22.29
C GLU A 335 0.58 4.62 -22.47
N ARG A 336 0.71 5.95 -22.32
CA ARG A 336 1.98 6.66 -22.43
C ARG A 336 2.89 6.34 -21.24
N VAL A 337 2.31 6.22 -20.03
CA VAL A 337 3.05 5.81 -18.83
C VAL A 337 3.53 4.37 -18.96
N ILE A 338 2.68 3.48 -19.48
CA ILE A 338 3.04 2.08 -19.71
C ILE A 338 4.16 2.00 -20.76
N ALA A 339 4.01 2.70 -21.91
CA ALA A 339 5.02 2.72 -22.95
C ALA A 339 6.35 3.26 -22.44
N ALA A 340 6.37 4.43 -21.78
CA ALA A 340 7.59 5.02 -21.21
C ALA A 340 8.28 4.08 -20.20
N SER A 341 7.49 3.32 -19.43
CA SER A 341 8.03 2.30 -18.51
C SER A 341 8.71 1.16 -19.26
N VAL A 342 8.04 0.60 -20.27
CA VAL A 342 8.59 -0.52 -21.08
C VAL A 342 9.83 -0.08 -21.86
N ASP A 343 9.78 1.09 -22.51
CA ASP A 343 10.92 1.64 -23.26
C ASP A 343 12.13 1.84 -22.34
N PHE A 344 11.91 2.34 -21.13
CA PHE A 344 12.98 2.48 -20.14
C PHE A 344 13.57 1.13 -19.74
N LEU A 345 12.76 0.08 -19.61
CA LEU A 345 13.22 -1.27 -19.26
C LEU A 345 14.02 -1.91 -20.41
N MET A 346 13.62 -1.68 -21.66
CA MET A 346 14.31 -2.19 -22.85
C MET A 346 15.67 -1.50 -23.11
N ALA A 347 15.82 -0.23 -22.78
CA ALA A 347 17.01 0.57 -23.07
C ALA A 347 18.32 0.05 -22.44
N GLY A 348 18.32 -1.03 -21.68
CA GLY A 348 19.49 -1.69 -21.08
C GLY A 348 19.56 -3.20 -21.32
N ALA A 349 18.67 -3.74 -22.14
CA ALA A 349 18.64 -5.16 -22.44
C ALA A 349 19.58 -5.55 -23.62
N GLY A 350 20.31 -4.58 -24.17
CA GLY A 350 21.22 -4.76 -25.30
C GLY A 350 22.67 -4.56 -24.91
N CYS A 351 23.27 -5.49 -24.17
CA CYS A 351 24.71 -5.77 -24.08
C CYS A 351 24.89 -7.23 -23.74
#